data_45133ee202fccc609b61460c23148f73
#
_entry.id   45133ee202fccc609b61460c23148f73
#
_cell.length_a   1.000
_cell.length_b   1.000
_cell.length_c   1.000
_cell.angle_alpha   90.00
_cell.angle_beta   90.00
_cell.angle_gamma   90.00
#
_symmetry.space_group_name_H-M   'P 1'
#
loop_
_entity.id
_entity.type
_entity.pdbx_description
1 polymer ?
#
loop_
_entity_poly.entity_id
_entity_poly.type
_entity_poly.pdbx_seq_one_letter_code
_entity_poly.pdbx_strand_id
1 'polypeptide(L)'
;MIVRKLILFSILYLAVALISTGCSLNFIKKRLSPPHRVEEGIFFQYDAPSARQVNLAGNFPDNEWLKYGNQFDIMRDDGNNGDRVAGDGIWSIVKPLSPGRYEYKFVVDRNSWFIDPNALETVDDGYGGKNSVLIVK
;
A
#
# COMPACT_ATOMS: atom_id res chain seq x y z
N MET A 1 -16.16 -43.88 -37.77
CA MET A 1 -17.03 -43.24 -36.73
C MET A 1 -16.38 -43.18 -35.39
N ILE A 2 -15.74 -44.22 -34.92
CA ILE A 2 -15.06 -44.27 -33.58
C ILE A 2 -13.83 -43.36 -33.55
N VAL A 3 -13.02 -43.31 -34.59
CA VAL A 3 -11.82 -42.45 -34.68
C VAL A 3 -12.15 -40.95 -34.64
N ARG A 4 -13.26 -40.53 -35.27
CA ARG A 4 -13.72 -39.13 -35.21
C ARG A 4 -14.19 -38.72 -33.80
N LYS A 5 -14.83 -39.63 -33.09
CA LYS A 5 -15.24 -39.38 -31.67
C LYS A 5 -14.04 -39.31 -30.75
N LEU A 6 -13.03 -40.17 -30.94
CA LEU A 6 -11.79 -40.14 -30.17
C LEU A 6 -11.00 -38.83 -30.39
N ILE A 7 -10.93 -38.35 -31.62
CA ILE A 7 -10.25 -37.07 -31.91
C ILE A 7 -10.99 -35.89 -31.27
N LEU A 8 -12.32 -35.86 -31.33
CA LEU A 8 -13.11 -34.81 -30.67
C LEU A 8 -12.95 -34.83 -29.16
N PHE A 9 -12.89 -35.99 -28.52
CA PHE A 9 -12.62 -36.10 -27.09
C PHE A 9 -11.21 -35.66 -26.75
N SER A 10 -10.21 -35.99 -27.55
CA SER A 10 -8.82 -35.55 -27.33
C SER A 10 -8.67 -34.05 -27.48
N ILE A 11 -9.35 -33.40 -28.43
CA ILE A 11 -9.33 -31.94 -28.63
C ILE A 11 -10.04 -31.25 -27.45
N LEU A 12 -11.16 -31.80 -27.00
CA LEU A 12 -11.89 -31.25 -25.85
C LEU A 12 -11.07 -31.36 -24.57
N TYR A 13 -10.36 -32.46 -24.34
CA TYR A 13 -9.49 -32.65 -23.19
C TYR A 13 -8.28 -31.71 -23.21
N LEU A 14 -7.69 -31.47 -24.39
CA LEU A 14 -6.60 -30.54 -24.60
C LEU A 14 -7.04 -29.09 -24.39
N ALA A 15 -8.26 -28.74 -24.84
CA ALA A 15 -8.83 -27.41 -24.62
C ALA A 15 -9.11 -27.13 -23.13
N VAL A 16 -9.60 -28.12 -22.38
CA VAL A 16 -9.84 -28.01 -20.93
C VAL A 16 -8.52 -27.92 -20.17
N ALA A 17 -7.47 -28.62 -20.58
CA ALA A 17 -6.15 -28.56 -19.97
C ALA A 17 -5.48 -27.18 -20.17
N LEU A 18 -5.74 -26.49 -21.29
CA LEU A 18 -5.21 -25.14 -21.57
C LEU A 18 -5.90 -24.05 -20.75
N ILE A 19 -7.12 -24.26 -20.27
CA ILE A 19 -7.84 -23.29 -19.45
C ILE A 19 -7.39 -23.36 -17.97
N SER A 20 -6.79 -24.47 -17.54
CA SER A 20 -6.36 -24.66 -16.15
C SER A 20 -4.96 -24.11 -15.82
N THR A 21 -4.20 -23.59 -16.79
CA THR A 21 -2.86 -23.03 -16.57
C THR A 21 -2.82 -21.51 -16.45
N GLY A 22 -3.96 -20.85 -16.34
CA GLY A 22 -4.07 -19.40 -16.46
C GLY A 22 -4.43 -18.62 -15.21
N CYS A 23 -4.24 -19.13 -14.00
CA CYS A 23 -4.40 -18.32 -12.79
C CYS A 23 -3.36 -18.69 -11.74
N SER A 24 -2.11 -18.38 -11.98
CA SER A 24 -1.24 -18.13 -10.85
C SER A 24 -1.63 -16.74 -10.30
N LEU A 25 -2.62 -16.74 -9.44
CA LEU A 25 -2.98 -15.60 -8.65
C LEU A 25 -1.79 -15.32 -7.73
N ASN A 26 -0.93 -14.40 -8.12
CA ASN A 26 0.03 -13.80 -7.21
C ASN A 26 -0.72 -12.98 -6.16
N PHE A 27 -1.51 -13.66 -5.30
CA PHE A 27 -2.10 -13.07 -4.11
C PHE A 27 -1.12 -12.89 -2.96
N ILE A 28 0.16 -13.13 -3.18
CA ILE A 28 1.18 -12.78 -2.20
C ILE A 28 1.40 -11.27 -2.32
N LYS A 29 0.55 -10.51 -1.66
CA LYS A 29 0.79 -9.09 -1.46
C LYS A 29 2.13 -8.94 -0.76
N LYS A 30 3.10 -8.34 -1.42
CA LYS A 30 4.44 -8.14 -0.86
C LYS A 30 4.29 -7.28 0.39
N ARG A 31 4.65 -7.81 1.54
CA ARG A 31 4.64 -7.04 2.77
C ARG A 31 5.70 -5.94 2.68
N LEU A 32 5.27 -4.70 2.84
CA LEU A 32 6.17 -3.55 2.90
C LEU A 32 6.84 -3.49 4.27
N SER A 33 7.97 -2.81 4.34
CA SER A 33 8.62 -2.53 5.62
C SER A 33 7.78 -1.58 6.47
N PRO A 34 7.78 -1.72 7.80
CA PRO A 34 7.23 -0.69 8.67
C PRO A 34 8.00 0.63 8.48
N PRO A 35 7.43 1.77 8.90
CA PRO A 35 8.15 3.03 8.88
C PRO A 35 9.49 2.92 9.60
N HIS A 36 10.54 3.45 8.99
CA HIS A 36 11.90 3.34 9.52
C HIS A 36 12.73 4.59 9.19
N ARG A 37 13.81 4.76 9.95
CA ARG A 37 14.72 5.90 9.76
C ARG A 37 15.55 5.74 8.49
N VAL A 38 15.65 6.82 7.75
CA VAL A 38 16.60 7.06 6.67
C VAL A 38 17.35 8.37 6.94
N GLU A 39 18.29 8.74 6.08
CA GLU A 39 19.14 9.93 6.30
C GLU A 39 18.31 11.22 6.47
N GLU A 40 17.30 11.41 5.62
CA GLU A 40 16.50 12.63 5.58
C GLU A 40 15.28 12.63 6.52
N GLY A 41 15.00 11.53 7.22
CA GLY A 41 13.85 11.45 8.12
C GLY A 41 13.32 10.05 8.35
N ILE A 42 12.01 9.92 8.39
CA ILE A 42 11.31 8.64 8.48
C ILE A 42 10.66 8.32 7.13
N PHE A 43 10.95 7.14 6.64
CA PHE A 43 10.41 6.62 5.39
C PHE A 43 9.12 5.85 5.64
N PHE A 44 8.06 6.24 4.95
CA PHE A 44 6.74 5.58 4.96
C PHE A 44 6.43 5.03 3.59
N GLN A 45 5.77 3.88 3.53
CA GLN A 45 5.28 3.26 2.30
C GLN A 45 3.83 2.78 2.47
N TYR A 46 3.06 2.86 1.39
CA TYR A 46 1.70 2.35 1.34
C TYR A 46 1.37 1.77 -0.04
N ASP A 47 0.83 0.57 -0.07
CA ASP A 47 0.42 -0.11 -1.31
C ASP A 47 -1.04 0.26 -1.65
N ALA A 48 -1.21 1.07 -2.67
CA ALA A 48 -2.50 1.55 -3.17
C ALA A 48 -2.48 1.71 -4.70
N PRO A 49 -2.46 0.62 -5.48
CA PRO A 49 -2.23 0.67 -6.94
C PRO A 49 -3.34 1.38 -7.71
N SER A 50 -4.55 1.48 -7.16
CA SER A 50 -5.67 2.17 -7.79
C SER A 50 -5.85 3.62 -7.33
N ALA A 51 -5.00 4.11 -6.42
CA ALA A 51 -5.09 5.46 -5.91
C ALA A 51 -4.62 6.49 -6.93
N ARG A 52 -5.23 7.65 -6.90
CA ARG A 52 -4.79 8.84 -7.66
C ARG A 52 -3.93 9.76 -6.81
N GLN A 53 -4.13 9.72 -5.50
CA GLN A 53 -3.37 10.46 -4.51
C GLN A 53 -3.37 9.69 -3.19
N VAL A 54 -2.22 9.68 -2.52
CA VAL A 54 -2.10 9.20 -1.15
C VAL A 54 -1.42 10.27 -0.31
N ASN A 55 -1.98 10.55 0.86
CA ASN A 55 -1.37 11.45 1.84
C ASN A 55 -1.00 10.68 3.10
N LEU A 56 0.05 11.11 3.76
CA LEU A 56 0.36 10.73 5.13
C LEU A 56 -0.31 11.72 6.09
N ALA A 57 -1.16 11.24 6.97
CA ALA A 57 -1.83 12.03 8.00
C ALA A 57 -1.44 11.54 9.39
N GLY A 58 -1.24 12.43 10.33
CA GLY A 58 -0.90 12.07 11.70
C GLY A 58 -0.84 13.29 12.62
N ASN A 59 -0.53 13.06 13.89
CA ASN A 59 -0.33 14.13 14.86
C ASN A 59 1.03 14.82 14.69
N PHE A 60 1.39 15.10 13.44
CA PHE A 60 2.65 15.76 13.08
C PHE A 60 2.58 17.26 13.38
N PRO A 61 3.62 17.86 13.98
CA PRO A 61 3.59 19.28 14.37
C PRO A 61 3.38 20.26 13.22
N ASP A 62 3.84 19.93 12.01
CA ASP A 62 3.76 20.78 10.82
C ASP A 62 2.41 20.69 10.10
N ASN A 63 1.71 19.55 10.16
CA ASN A 63 0.41 19.37 9.52
C ASN A 63 -0.42 18.31 10.25
N GLU A 64 -0.85 18.61 11.45
CA GLU A 64 -1.62 17.71 12.29
C GLU A 64 -2.91 17.26 11.59
N TRP A 65 -2.98 15.95 11.30
CA TRP A 65 -4.13 15.30 10.66
C TRP A 65 -4.62 16.00 9.38
N LEU A 66 -3.71 16.51 8.57
CA LEU A 66 -3.99 17.28 7.35
C LEU A 66 -4.84 18.54 7.60
N LYS A 67 -4.70 19.15 8.76
CA LYS A 67 -5.42 20.37 9.16
C LYS A 67 -5.31 21.50 8.13
N TYR A 68 -4.17 21.59 7.46
CA TYR A 68 -3.92 22.63 6.44
C TYR A 68 -4.26 22.17 5.01
N GLY A 69 -4.78 20.96 4.85
CA GLY A 69 -5.32 20.45 3.59
C GLY A 69 -4.53 19.29 2.97
N ASN A 70 -5.16 18.68 1.98
CA ASN A 70 -4.60 17.51 1.27
C ASN A 70 -3.51 17.85 0.23
N GLN A 71 -3.09 19.10 0.12
CA GLN A 71 -1.93 19.50 -0.67
C GLN A 71 -0.60 19.28 0.05
N PHE A 72 -0.64 18.97 1.35
CA PHE A 72 0.54 18.67 2.16
C PHE A 72 0.71 17.16 2.39
N ASP A 73 1.92 16.75 2.68
CA ASP A 73 2.28 15.36 2.97
C ASP A 73 1.79 14.37 1.90
N ILE A 74 1.82 14.80 0.64
CA ILE A 74 1.48 13.96 -0.50
C ILE A 74 2.60 12.94 -0.69
N MET A 75 2.24 11.67 -0.69
CA MET A 75 3.15 10.58 -1.02
C MET A 75 3.33 10.48 -2.54
N ARG A 76 4.40 9.83 -2.99
CA ARG A 76 4.77 9.73 -4.40
C ARG A 76 4.84 8.28 -4.86
N ASP A 77 4.45 8.07 -6.11
CA ASP A 77 4.62 6.84 -6.89
C ASP A 77 5.24 7.21 -8.25
N ASP A 78 6.33 7.99 -8.22
CA ASP A 78 7.00 8.55 -9.40
C ASP A 78 8.47 8.16 -9.53
N GLY A 79 8.95 7.24 -8.70
CA GLY A 79 10.33 6.78 -8.66
C GLY A 79 11.29 7.75 -7.97
N ASN A 80 10.79 8.80 -7.27
CA ASN A 80 11.58 9.82 -6.60
C ASN A 80 11.30 9.87 -5.09
N ASN A 81 12.18 10.53 -4.33
CA ASN A 81 12.01 10.77 -2.90
C ASN A 81 11.75 9.49 -2.07
N GLY A 82 12.53 8.44 -2.33
CA GLY A 82 12.42 7.16 -1.64
C GLY A 82 11.52 6.15 -2.34
N ASP A 83 10.68 6.56 -3.28
CA ASP A 83 10.01 5.65 -4.18
C ASP A 83 11.02 5.04 -5.16
N ARG A 84 11.01 3.71 -5.30
CA ARG A 84 12.01 2.99 -6.11
C ARG A 84 11.57 2.76 -7.54
N VAL A 85 10.26 2.63 -7.78
CA VAL A 85 9.71 2.24 -9.07
C VAL A 85 8.46 3.06 -9.37
N ALA A 86 8.54 3.95 -10.33
CA ALA A 86 7.41 4.76 -10.75
C ALA A 86 6.24 3.89 -11.25
N GLY A 87 5.04 4.18 -10.76
CA GLY A 87 3.80 3.55 -11.23
C GLY A 87 3.60 2.10 -10.78
N ASP A 88 4.31 1.62 -9.75
CA ASP A 88 4.13 0.28 -9.20
C ASP A 88 2.99 0.19 -8.17
N GLY A 89 2.37 1.32 -7.85
CA GLY A 89 1.29 1.43 -6.89
C GLY A 89 1.75 1.49 -5.44
N ILE A 90 3.05 1.55 -5.19
CA ILE A 90 3.64 1.73 -3.86
C ILE A 90 3.99 3.20 -3.67
N TRP A 91 3.19 3.85 -2.86
CA TRP A 91 3.35 5.26 -2.53
C TRP A 91 4.35 5.43 -1.39
N SER A 92 5.22 6.41 -1.50
CA SER A 92 6.30 6.65 -0.54
C SER A 92 6.44 8.12 -0.17
N ILE A 93 6.87 8.36 1.07
CA ILE A 93 7.26 9.69 1.56
C ILE A 93 8.38 9.55 2.58
N VAL A 94 9.31 10.50 2.58
CA VAL A 94 10.25 10.71 3.67
C VAL A 94 9.82 11.97 4.43
N LYS A 95 9.52 11.81 5.73
CA LYS A 95 9.10 12.92 6.58
C LYS A 95 10.11 13.15 7.70
N PRO A 96 10.70 14.34 7.81
CA PRO A 96 11.54 14.70 8.95
C PRO A 96 10.70 14.71 10.23
N LEU A 97 11.08 13.90 11.21
CA LEU A 97 10.41 13.82 12.51
C LEU A 97 11.44 13.79 13.63
N SER A 98 11.21 14.62 14.65
CA SER A 98 11.96 14.58 15.89
C SER A 98 11.64 13.31 16.70
N PRO A 99 12.52 12.91 17.65
CA PRO A 99 12.18 11.82 18.57
C PRO A 99 10.83 12.06 19.25
N GLY A 100 10.01 11.02 19.33
CA GLY A 100 8.67 11.11 19.90
C GLY A 100 7.77 9.97 19.50
N ARG A 101 6.52 10.01 19.99
CA ARG A 101 5.45 9.07 19.64
C ARG A 101 4.47 9.75 18.71
N TYR A 102 4.25 9.15 17.56
CA TYR A 102 3.35 9.65 16.53
C TYR A 102 2.24 8.63 16.26
N GLU A 103 1.04 9.14 16.04
CA GLU A 103 -0.09 8.39 15.53
C GLU A 103 -0.37 8.83 14.10
N TYR A 104 -0.65 7.88 13.20
CA TYR A 104 -0.80 8.20 11.79
C TYR A 104 -1.75 7.26 11.06
N LYS A 105 -2.22 7.70 9.90
CA LYS A 105 -2.97 6.95 8.90
C LYS A 105 -2.54 7.37 7.49
N PHE A 106 -2.89 6.55 6.51
CA PHE A 106 -2.83 6.94 5.10
C PHE A 106 -4.21 7.40 4.64
N VAL A 107 -4.24 8.45 3.82
CA VAL A 107 -5.47 9.00 3.24
C VAL A 107 -5.42 8.83 1.73
N VAL A 108 -6.29 7.97 1.21
CA VAL A 108 -6.39 7.68 -0.22
C VAL A 108 -7.47 8.53 -0.85
N ASP A 109 -7.14 9.15 -1.96
CA ASP A 109 -8.04 9.97 -2.77
C ASP A 109 -8.82 11.02 -1.93
N ARG A 110 -8.14 11.59 -0.92
CA ARG A 110 -8.57 12.70 -0.04
C ARG A 110 -9.65 12.37 0.98
N ASN A 111 -10.24 11.18 0.97
CA ASN A 111 -11.40 10.89 1.82
C ASN A 111 -11.40 9.49 2.48
N SER A 112 -10.56 8.58 2.06
CA SER A 112 -10.53 7.22 2.60
C SER A 112 -9.32 7.03 3.51
N TRP A 113 -9.58 6.81 4.80
CA TRP A 113 -8.57 6.75 5.85
C TRP A 113 -8.25 5.31 6.22
N PHE A 114 -6.97 4.94 6.16
CA PHE A 114 -6.50 3.58 6.42
C PHE A 114 -5.36 3.57 7.43
N ILE A 115 -5.39 2.58 8.32
CA ILE A 115 -4.21 2.26 9.14
C ILE A 115 -3.10 1.68 8.24
N ASP A 116 -1.88 1.80 8.69
CA ASP A 116 -0.75 1.11 8.07
C ASP A 116 -0.79 -0.39 8.43
N PRO A 117 -0.98 -1.30 7.47
CA PRO A 117 -0.97 -2.73 7.74
C PRO A 117 0.41 -3.25 8.19
N ASN A 118 1.46 -2.45 8.02
CA ASN A 118 2.82 -2.78 8.40
C ASN A 118 3.28 -2.08 9.70
N ALA A 119 2.41 -1.28 10.33
CA ALA A 119 2.72 -0.66 11.62
C ALA A 119 3.02 -1.73 12.69
N LEU A 120 4.00 -1.45 13.53
CA LEU A 120 4.36 -2.36 14.63
C LEU A 120 3.37 -2.29 15.79
N GLU A 121 2.64 -1.19 15.91
CA GLU A 121 1.69 -0.93 16.98
C GLU A 121 0.48 -0.14 16.45
N THR A 122 -0.68 -0.36 17.06
CA THR A 122 -1.89 0.45 16.82
C THR A 122 -2.53 0.84 18.14
N VAL A 123 -3.29 1.93 18.14
CA VAL A 123 -4.06 2.43 19.28
C VAL A 123 -5.46 2.80 18.82
N ASP A 124 -6.43 2.76 19.71
CA ASP A 124 -7.79 3.21 19.42
C ASP A 124 -7.80 4.72 19.11
N ASP A 125 -8.53 5.12 18.06
CA ASP A 125 -8.61 6.52 17.63
C ASP A 125 -9.69 7.33 18.36
N GLY A 126 -10.45 6.68 19.24
CA GLY A 126 -11.57 7.30 19.98
C GLY A 126 -12.88 7.38 19.18
N TYR A 127 -12.91 6.92 17.95
CA TYR A 127 -14.08 6.98 17.05
C TYR A 127 -14.52 5.60 16.53
N GLY A 128 -14.09 4.53 17.22
CA GLY A 128 -14.41 3.15 16.85
C GLY A 128 -13.44 2.53 15.84
N GLY A 129 -12.36 3.21 15.49
CA GLY A 129 -11.28 2.75 14.64
C GLY A 129 -9.94 2.74 15.36
N LYS A 130 -8.87 2.66 14.58
CA LYS A 130 -7.49 2.63 15.10
C LYS A 130 -6.60 3.61 14.34
N ASN A 131 -5.58 4.11 15.02
CA ASN A 131 -4.42 4.75 14.44
C ASN A 131 -3.22 3.81 14.45
N SER A 132 -2.36 3.92 13.48
CA SER A 132 -1.03 3.31 13.51
C SER A 132 -0.12 4.13 14.42
N VAL A 133 0.81 3.48 15.12
CA VAL A 133 1.75 4.13 16.05
C VAL A 133 3.18 3.97 15.55
N LEU A 134 3.92 5.06 15.59
CA LEU A 134 5.34 5.13 15.31
C LEU A 134 6.08 5.73 16.51
N ILE A 135 7.13 5.06 16.96
CA ILE A 135 8.09 5.57 17.94
C ILE A 135 9.38 5.96 17.22
N VAL A 136 9.70 7.24 17.22
CA VAL A 136 10.97 7.77 16.72
C VAL A 136 11.92 7.94 17.91
N LYS A 137 13.09 7.27 17.85
CA LYS A 137 14.14 7.33 18.86
C LYS A 137 15.22 8.34 18.47
#